data_5785c242d3df13b6057ff83321d7b618
#
_entry.id   5785c242d3df13b6057ff83321d7b618
#
_cell.length_a   1.000
_cell.length_b   1.000
_cell.length_c   1.000
_cell.angle_alpha   90.00
_cell.angle_beta   90.00
_cell.angle_gamma   90.00
#
_symmetry.space_group_name_H-M   'P 1'
#
loop_
_entity.id
_entity.type
_entity.pdbx_description
1 polymer ?
#
loop_
_entity_poly.entity_id
_entity_poly.type
_entity_poly.pdbx_seq_one_letter_code
_entity_poly.pdbx_strand_id
1 'polypeptide(L)'
;MREIKVSVIIPIYNVEEYLEECLQSVVDQTLEDLQVIMVDDGSLDGSTDIAKKFASRYDHFEYVRQVNGGLGNARNTGVKYAKGKYIIFLDSDDIVPDDAYEKMYLAAEKNHSEMVVGSVARFDSKKDHISNLHEIAFRKYIDKTHITDNTDLIYDTTSWNKLILKEFWDRNHFEFPERILYEDIPVTIPMHYLANNVTMVQDVCYRWRIRDGANKSITQRADDFTNMRDRITVLRMVDKFLSLIHISE
;
A
#
# COMPACT_ATOMS: atom_id res chain seq x y z
N MET A 1 12.05 -20.99 -14.03
CA MET A 1 11.73 -20.28 -12.76
C MET A 1 10.22 -20.08 -12.74
N ARG A 2 9.54 -20.31 -11.63
CA ARG A 2 8.11 -19.96 -11.50
C ARG A 2 7.98 -18.43 -11.69
N GLU A 3 6.93 -18.01 -12.35
CA GLU A 3 6.61 -16.58 -12.53
C GLU A 3 6.11 -16.02 -11.20
N ILE A 4 6.71 -14.94 -10.71
CA ILE A 4 6.27 -14.28 -9.49
C ILE A 4 4.99 -13.50 -9.81
N LYS A 5 3.90 -13.83 -9.11
CA LYS A 5 2.60 -13.21 -9.31
C LYS A 5 2.55 -11.81 -8.69
N VAL A 6 2.94 -11.71 -7.41
CA VAL A 6 2.86 -10.46 -6.63
C VAL A 6 4.17 -10.22 -5.89
N SER A 7 4.70 -9.01 -5.98
CA SER A 7 5.74 -8.50 -5.08
C SER A 7 5.11 -7.65 -4.00
N VAL A 8 5.23 -8.10 -2.74
CA VAL A 8 4.78 -7.39 -1.54
C VAL A 8 5.92 -6.52 -1.04
N ILE A 9 5.72 -5.21 -0.97
CA ILE A 9 6.72 -4.23 -0.54
C ILE A 9 6.39 -3.75 0.86
N ILE A 10 7.28 -4.00 1.81
CA ILE A 10 7.08 -3.72 3.24
C ILE A 10 8.16 -2.74 3.71
N PRO A 11 7.86 -1.44 3.81
CA PRO A 11 8.76 -0.45 4.42
C PRO A 11 8.81 -0.66 5.95
N ILE A 12 10.01 -0.69 6.52
CA ILE A 12 10.23 -0.97 7.94
C ILE A 12 11.01 0.19 8.56
N TYR A 13 10.48 0.79 9.64
CA TYR A 13 11.20 1.77 10.44
C TYR A 13 10.70 1.82 11.88
N ASN A 14 11.48 1.29 12.83
CA ASN A 14 11.19 1.29 14.28
C ASN A 14 9.78 0.79 14.61
N VAL A 15 9.48 -0.48 14.27
CA VAL A 15 8.17 -1.13 14.40
C VAL A 15 8.28 -2.53 15.04
N GLU A 16 9.27 -2.76 15.87
CA GLU A 16 9.55 -4.08 16.47
C GLU A 16 8.33 -4.72 17.17
N GLU A 17 7.43 -3.91 17.75
CA GLU A 17 6.22 -4.38 18.42
C GLU A 17 5.21 -5.06 17.48
N TYR A 18 5.20 -4.69 16.19
CA TYR A 18 4.14 -5.09 15.24
C TYR A 18 4.66 -5.95 14.10
N LEU A 19 5.97 -5.85 13.80
CA LEU A 19 6.57 -6.40 12.59
C LEU A 19 6.41 -7.92 12.47
N GLU A 20 6.56 -8.68 13.57
CA GLU A 20 6.46 -10.15 13.52
C GLU A 20 5.04 -10.59 13.11
N GLU A 21 3.98 -9.93 13.63
CA GLU A 21 2.59 -10.20 13.26
C GLU A 21 2.30 -9.80 11.80
N CYS A 22 2.81 -8.65 11.36
CA CYS A 22 2.71 -8.19 9.99
C CYS A 22 3.32 -9.22 9.02
N LEU A 23 4.58 -9.61 9.23
CA LEU A 23 5.27 -10.56 8.36
C LEU A 23 4.63 -11.95 8.39
N GLN A 24 4.12 -12.39 9.55
CA GLN A 24 3.42 -13.68 9.66
C GLN A 24 2.14 -13.66 8.81
N SER A 25 1.38 -12.56 8.77
CA SER A 25 0.16 -12.45 7.93
C SER A 25 0.46 -12.59 6.43
N VAL A 26 1.69 -12.28 6.00
CA VAL A 26 2.13 -12.51 4.61
C VAL A 26 2.58 -13.94 4.39
N VAL A 27 3.19 -14.59 5.40
CA VAL A 27 3.52 -16.03 5.35
C VAL A 27 2.25 -16.88 5.21
N ASP A 28 1.17 -16.48 5.88
CA ASP A 28 -0.09 -17.23 5.94
C ASP A 28 -0.98 -17.02 4.68
N GLN A 29 -0.53 -16.23 3.69
CA GLN A 29 -1.29 -16.00 2.45
C GLN A 29 -1.51 -17.30 1.64
N THR A 30 -2.74 -17.47 1.13
CA THR A 30 -3.12 -18.60 0.26
C THR A 30 -2.55 -18.47 -1.15
N LEU A 31 -2.22 -17.25 -1.59
CA LEU A 31 -1.59 -17.03 -2.90
C LEU A 31 -0.15 -17.53 -2.90
N GLU A 32 0.14 -18.53 -3.72
CA GLU A 32 1.52 -18.95 -3.99
C GLU A 32 2.23 -18.00 -4.98
N ASP A 33 3.56 -18.15 -5.07
CA ASP A 33 4.42 -17.37 -5.99
C ASP A 33 4.49 -15.86 -5.63
N LEU A 34 4.59 -15.58 -4.33
CA LEU A 34 4.89 -14.26 -3.79
C LEU A 34 6.40 -13.99 -3.75
N GLN A 35 6.77 -12.72 -3.90
CA GLN A 35 8.05 -12.16 -3.47
C GLN A 35 7.76 -11.13 -2.39
N VAL A 36 8.48 -11.17 -1.27
CA VAL A 36 8.32 -10.20 -0.17
C VAL A 36 9.60 -9.40 -0.03
N ILE A 37 9.51 -8.08 -0.19
CA ILE A 37 10.65 -7.16 -0.16
C ILE A 37 10.51 -6.30 1.09
N MET A 38 11.30 -6.61 2.11
CA MET A 38 11.38 -5.90 3.38
C MET A 38 12.45 -4.82 3.28
N VAL A 39 12.05 -3.54 3.24
CA VAL A 39 12.95 -2.41 3.13
C VAL A 39 13.11 -1.74 4.49
N ASP A 40 14.22 -2.04 5.18
CA ASP A 40 14.59 -1.42 6.45
C ASP A 40 15.18 -0.03 6.20
N ASP A 41 14.42 1.00 6.53
CA ASP A 41 14.78 2.41 6.36
C ASP A 41 15.64 2.95 7.53
N GLY A 42 16.61 2.12 7.95
CA GLY A 42 17.57 2.50 8.98
C GLY A 42 17.05 2.36 10.42
N SER A 43 16.26 1.33 10.71
CA SER A 43 15.74 1.05 12.07
C SER A 43 16.84 0.97 13.12
N LEU A 44 16.52 1.43 14.34
CA LEU A 44 17.40 1.47 15.51
C LEU A 44 16.92 0.54 16.64
N ASP A 45 15.75 -0.07 16.48
CA ASP A 45 15.13 -1.06 17.39
C ASP A 45 15.35 -2.50 16.91
N GLY A 46 14.62 -3.46 17.45
CA GLY A 46 14.68 -4.89 17.08
C GLY A 46 14.11 -5.23 15.70
N SER A 47 13.56 -4.29 14.95
CA SER A 47 12.94 -4.52 13.63
C SER A 47 13.90 -5.17 12.63
N THR A 48 15.20 -4.74 12.63
CA THR A 48 16.24 -5.31 11.77
C THR A 48 16.42 -6.81 11.99
N ASP A 49 16.46 -7.24 13.24
CA ASP A 49 16.70 -8.65 13.60
C ASP A 49 15.48 -9.52 13.26
N ILE A 50 14.27 -9.00 13.47
CA ILE A 50 13.01 -9.66 13.07
C ILE A 50 13.00 -9.86 11.55
N ALA A 51 13.24 -8.81 10.75
CA ALA A 51 13.23 -8.90 9.29
C ALA A 51 14.26 -9.89 8.75
N LYS A 52 15.49 -9.89 9.29
CA LYS A 52 16.54 -10.85 8.93
C LYS A 52 16.19 -12.31 9.32
N LYS A 53 15.50 -12.52 10.44
CA LYS A 53 15.00 -13.84 10.84
C LYS A 53 14.01 -14.39 9.80
N PHE A 54 13.07 -13.57 9.30
CA PHE A 54 12.15 -13.97 8.24
C PHE A 54 12.87 -14.24 6.92
N ALA A 55 13.77 -13.37 6.48
CA ALA A 55 14.57 -13.59 5.28
C ALA A 55 15.42 -14.86 5.33
N SER A 56 15.90 -15.26 6.51
CA SER A 56 16.65 -16.51 6.67
C SER A 56 15.77 -17.76 6.68
N ARG A 57 14.49 -17.63 7.00
CA ARG A 57 13.53 -18.73 7.14
C ARG A 57 12.74 -19.00 5.86
N TYR A 58 12.48 -17.98 5.07
CA TYR A 58 11.62 -18.04 3.88
C TYR A 58 12.35 -17.51 2.65
N ASP A 59 12.63 -18.35 1.67
CA ASP A 59 13.43 -18.04 0.48
C ASP A 59 12.84 -16.90 -0.40
N HIS A 60 11.54 -16.64 -0.29
CA HIS A 60 10.83 -15.59 -1.01
C HIS A 60 10.78 -14.25 -0.26
N PHE A 61 11.38 -14.14 0.94
CA PHE A 61 11.54 -12.91 1.70
C PHE A 61 12.94 -12.32 1.49
N GLU A 62 13.00 -11.15 0.86
CA GLU A 62 14.24 -10.41 0.59
C GLU A 62 14.37 -9.26 1.60
N TYR A 63 15.52 -9.14 2.25
CA TYR A 63 15.83 -8.04 3.16
C TYR A 63 16.75 -7.03 2.49
N VAL A 64 16.35 -5.77 2.47
CA VAL A 64 17.11 -4.63 1.94
C VAL A 64 17.22 -3.58 3.03
N ARG A 65 18.43 -3.05 3.30
CA ARG A 65 18.63 -1.96 4.24
C ARG A 65 19.12 -0.71 3.52
N GLN A 66 18.60 0.44 3.92
CA GLN A 66 19.02 1.74 3.41
C GLN A 66 19.25 2.75 4.54
N VAL A 67 19.85 3.89 4.21
CA VAL A 67 19.87 5.05 5.09
C VAL A 67 18.47 5.66 5.11
N ASN A 68 18.00 6.08 6.30
CA ASN A 68 16.66 6.63 6.44
C ASN A 68 16.37 7.74 5.43
N GLY A 69 15.42 7.47 4.54
CA GLY A 69 14.93 8.37 3.49
C GLY A 69 13.43 8.70 3.63
N GLY A 70 12.75 8.09 4.60
CA GLY A 70 11.32 8.21 4.82
C GLY A 70 10.49 7.16 4.06
N LEU A 71 9.20 7.07 4.41
CA LEU A 71 8.29 6.02 3.94
C LEU A 71 8.21 5.93 2.42
N GLY A 72 8.04 7.07 1.73
CA GLY A 72 8.01 7.12 0.27
C GLY A 72 9.30 6.60 -0.38
N ASN A 73 10.47 6.98 0.15
CA ASN A 73 11.76 6.50 -0.35
C ASN A 73 11.92 4.98 -0.15
N ALA A 74 11.48 4.45 0.99
CA ALA A 74 11.53 3.01 1.26
C ALA A 74 10.61 2.23 0.29
N ARG A 75 9.39 2.73 0.01
CA ARG A 75 8.51 2.13 -1.00
C ARG A 75 9.13 2.18 -2.41
N ASN A 76 9.71 3.32 -2.82
CA ASN A 76 10.41 3.46 -4.10
C ASN A 76 11.58 2.47 -4.22
N THR A 77 12.35 2.29 -3.15
CA THR A 77 13.40 1.27 -3.11
C THR A 77 12.84 -0.12 -3.32
N GLY A 78 11.76 -0.49 -2.60
CA GLY A 78 11.12 -1.79 -2.76
C GLY A 78 10.65 -2.06 -4.20
N VAL A 79 10.06 -1.07 -4.88
CA VAL A 79 9.62 -1.19 -6.28
C VAL A 79 10.78 -1.56 -7.22
N LYS A 80 12.00 -1.05 -6.96
CA LYS A 80 13.20 -1.37 -7.79
C LYS A 80 13.60 -2.85 -7.71
N TYR A 81 13.27 -3.53 -6.62
CA TYR A 81 13.53 -4.96 -6.43
C TYR A 81 12.35 -5.85 -6.86
N ALA A 82 11.17 -5.28 -7.12
CA ALA A 82 9.96 -6.01 -7.47
C ALA A 82 10.08 -6.69 -8.84
N LYS A 83 9.81 -8.00 -8.87
CA LYS A 83 9.85 -8.89 -10.04
C LYS A 83 8.47 -9.45 -10.39
N GLY A 84 7.49 -9.26 -9.53
CA GLY A 84 6.13 -9.74 -9.70
C GLY A 84 5.39 -9.04 -10.83
N LYS A 85 4.44 -9.75 -11.43
CA LYS A 85 3.51 -9.17 -12.40
C LYS A 85 2.74 -8.00 -11.80
N TYR A 86 2.39 -8.13 -10.52
CA TYR A 86 1.76 -7.08 -9.73
C TYR A 86 2.64 -6.68 -8.56
N ILE A 87 2.45 -5.47 -8.05
CA ILE A 87 3.02 -4.96 -6.79
C ILE A 87 1.91 -4.60 -5.83
N ILE A 88 2.17 -4.75 -4.54
CA ILE A 88 1.32 -4.28 -3.44
C ILE A 88 2.18 -3.76 -2.31
N PHE A 89 1.73 -2.72 -1.62
CA PHE A 89 2.39 -2.18 -0.44
C PHE A 89 1.71 -2.68 0.83
N LEU A 90 2.48 -2.92 1.87
CA LEU A 90 1.98 -3.29 3.20
C LEU A 90 2.76 -2.50 4.25
N ASP A 91 2.08 -1.67 5.03
CA ASP A 91 2.71 -0.97 6.14
C ASP A 91 3.03 -1.96 7.28
N SER A 92 4.23 -1.85 7.83
CA SER A 92 4.83 -2.86 8.71
C SER A 92 4.21 -2.98 10.11
N ASP A 93 3.22 -2.16 10.42
CA ASP A 93 2.40 -2.24 11.64
C ASP A 93 0.98 -2.79 11.41
N ASP A 94 0.64 -3.11 10.16
CA ASP A 94 -0.65 -3.61 9.73
C ASP A 94 -0.60 -5.12 9.42
N ILE A 95 -1.75 -5.71 9.11
CA ILE A 95 -1.88 -7.13 8.74
C ILE A 95 -2.83 -7.30 7.56
N VAL A 96 -2.72 -8.44 6.89
CA VAL A 96 -3.58 -8.79 5.76
C VAL A 96 -4.32 -10.10 6.03
N PRO A 97 -5.62 -10.22 5.66
CA PRO A 97 -6.34 -11.48 5.70
C PRO A 97 -5.67 -12.55 4.83
N ASP A 98 -5.73 -13.81 5.23
CA ASP A 98 -4.99 -14.93 4.61
C ASP A 98 -5.27 -15.12 3.11
N ASP A 99 -6.46 -14.77 2.63
CA ASP A 99 -6.88 -14.92 1.24
C ASP A 99 -6.92 -13.60 0.43
N ALA A 100 -6.44 -12.51 1.04
CA ALA A 100 -6.55 -11.17 0.46
C ALA A 100 -5.83 -11.05 -0.88
N TYR A 101 -4.57 -11.47 -0.93
CA TYR A 101 -3.79 -11.35 -2.16
C TYR A 101 -4.27 -12.30 -3.26
N GLU A 102 -4.77 -13.48 -2.92
CA GLU A 102 -5.38 -14.39 -3.88
C GLU A 102 -6.64 -13.79 -4.50
N LYS A 103 -7.56 -13.25 -3.70
CA LYS A 103 -8.78 -12.60 -4.18
C LYS A 103 -8.48 -11.42 -5.10
N MET A 104 -7.54 -10.56 -4.70
CA MET A 104 -7.14 -9.42 -5.52
C MET A 104 -6.47 -9.85 -6.82
N TYR A 105 -5.59 -10.85 -6.77
CA TYR A 105 -4.91 -11.39 -7.94
C TYR A 105 -5.91 -12.02 -8.92
N LEU A 106 -6.82 -12.88 -8.46
CA LEU A 106 -7.83 -13.49 -9.30
C LEU A 106 -8.77 -12.46 -9.93
N ALA A 107 -9.14 -11.41 -9.19
CA ALA A 107 -9.93 -10.31 -9.72
C ALA A 107 -9.17 -9.51 -10.79
N ALA A 108 -7.86 -9.27 -10.59
CA ALA A 108 -7.00 -8.61 -11.57
C ALA A 108 -6.88 -9.40 -12.86
N GLU A 109 -6.62 -10.72 -12.77
CA GLU A 109 -6.47 -11.59 -13.94
C GLU A 109 -7.78 -11.75 -14.70
N LYS A 110 -8.89 -11.97 -13.98
CA LYS A 110 -10.24 -12.11 -14.59
C LYS A 110 -10.62 -10.88 -15.40
N ASN A 111 -10.33 -9.68 -14.89
CA ASN A 111 -10.81 -8.42 -15.46
C ASN A 111 -9.73 -7.69 -16.29
N HIS A 112 -8.52 -8.23 -16.35
CA HIS A 112 -7.34 -7.59 -16.96
C HIS A 112 -7.12 -6.18 -16.41
N SER A 113 -7.18 -6.06 -15.06
CA SER A 113 -7.14 -4.78 -14.39
C SER A 113 -5.73 -4.26 -14.22
N GLU A 114 -5.55 -2.97 -14.43
CA GLU A 114 -4.30 -2.28 -14.12
C GLU A 114 -4.16 -2.00 -12.61
N MET A 115 -5.30 -1.91 -11.92
CA MET A 115 -5.36 -1.75 -10.48
C MET A 115 -6.59 -2.46 -9.90
N VAL A 116 -6.38 -3.19 -8.82
CA VAL A 116 -7.46 -3.72 -7.98
C VAL A 116 -7.42 -3.03 -6.63
N VAL A 117 -8.55 -2.53 -6.17
CA VAL A 117 -8.69 -1.89 -4.85
C VAL A 117 -9.54 -2.77 -3.94
N GLY A 118 -9.07 -3.03 -2.73
CA GLY A 118 -9.74 -3.88 -1.76
C GLY A 118 -10.29 -3.10 -0.57
N SER A 119 -11.37 -3.62 0.04
CA SER A 119 -11.96 -3.03 1.23
C SER A 119 -11.03 -3.12 2.44
N VAL A 120 -11.24 -2.24 3.41
CA VAL A 120 -10.38 -2.04 4.57
C VAL A 120 -11.17 -2.13 5.86
N ALA A 121 -10.70 -2.95 6.80
CA ALA A 121 -11.14 -2.91 8.18
C ALA A 121 -10.09 -2.23 9.06
N ARG A 122 -10.52 -1.49 10.09
CA ARG A 122 -9.64 -1.00 11.14
C ARG A 122 -9.74 -1.90 12.35
N PHE A 123 -8.65 -2.04 13.10
CA PHE A 123 -8.67 -2.86 14.30
C PHE A 123 -7.76 -2.28 15.40
N ASP A 124 -8.10 -2.56 16.63
CA ASP A 124 -7.26 -2.35 17.81
C ASP A 124 -7.14 -3.65 18.62
N SER A 125 -6.56 -3.60 19.80
CA SER A 125 -6.41 -4.78 20.68
C SER A 125 -7.73 -5.38 21.17
N LYS A 126 -8.88 -4.72 20.95
CA LYS A 126 -10.19 -5.11 21.51
C LYS A 126 -11.18 -5.55 20.46
N LYS A 127 -11.23 -4.89 19.29
CA LYS A 127 -12.23 -5.16 18.25
C LYS A 127 -11.85 -4.58 16.89
N ASP A 128 -12.55 -5.04 15.88
CA ASP A 128 -12.55 -4.43 14.56
C ASP A 128 -13.46 -3.20 14.53
N HIS A 129 -13.09 -2.21 13.75
CA HIS A 129 -13.80 -0.97 13.52
C HIS A 129 -14.08 -0.79 12.02
N ILE A 130 -15.21 -0.20 11.70
CA ILE A 130 -15.51 0.18 10.32
C ILE A 130 -14.79 1.49 10.00
N SER A 131 -14.14 1.56 8.86
CA SER A 131 -13.60 2.80 8.32
C SER A 131 -14.68 3.48 7.47
N ASN A 132 -15.31 4.54 7.97
CA ASN A 132 -16.44 5.20 7.30
C ASN A 132 -16.11 5.64 5.87
N LEU A 133 -14.88 6.09 5.60
CA LEU A 133 -14.45 6.48 4.25
C LEU A 133 -14.39 5.29 3.30
N HIS A 134 -13.82 4.17 3.76
CA HIS A 134 -13.76 2.95 2.97
C HIS A 134 -15.14 2.29 2.80
N GLU A 135 -16.03 2.40 3.80
CA GLU A 135 -17.41 1.92 3.68
C GLU A 135 -18.16 2.61 2.54
N ILE A 136 -17.92 3.90 2.31
CA ILE A 136 -18.52 4.62 1.19
C ILE A 136 -17.97 4.10 -0.14
N ALA A 137 -16.66 3.97 -0.27
CA ALA A 137 -15.99 3.59 -1.51
C ALA A 137 -16.27 2.10 -1.88
N PHE A 138 -16.33 1.19 -0.88
CA PHE A 138 -16.38 -0.27 -1.11
C PHE A 138 -17.74 -0.93 -0.85
N ARG A 139 -18.85 -0.24 -1.11
CA ARG A 139 -20.21 -0.77 -0.89
C ARG A 139 -20.57 -1.99 -1.74
N LYS A 140 -19.90 -2.18 -2.87
CA LYS A 140 -20.18 -3.26 -3.83
C LYS A 140 -18.93 -3.67 -4.60
N TYR A 141 -18.94 -4.93 -5.04
CA TYR A 141 -17.98 -5.40 -6.04
C TYR A 141 -18.24 -4.73 -7.40
N ILE A 142 -17.20 -4.26 -8.06
CA ILE A 142 -17.28 -3.69 -9.41
C ILE A 142 -16.15 -4.29 -10.27
N ASP A 143 -16.51 -5.05 -11.29
CA ASP A 143 -15.55 -5.71 -12.19
C ASP A 143 -14.66 -4.73 -12.96
N LYS A 144 -15.25 -3.60 -13.38
CA LYS A 144 -14.57 -2.59 -14.17
C LYS A 144 -15.16 -1.22 -13.91
N THR A 145 -14.29 -0.29 -13.49
CA THR A 145 -14.66 1.11 -13.27
C THR A 145 -13.49 2.05 -13.54
N HIS A 146 -13.78 3.32 -13.54
CA HIS A 146 -12.82 4.42 -13.60
C HIS A 146 -13.28 5.52 -12.64
N ILE A 147 -12.39 6.42 -12.21
CA ILE A 147 -12.72 7.50 -11.27
C ILE A 147 -13.78 8.46 -11.84
N THR A 148 -13.87 8.62 -13.16
CA THR A 148 -14.92 9.43 -13.82
C THR A 148 -16.29 8.79 -13.74
N ASP A 149 -16.38 7.47 -13.66
CA ASP A 149 -17.64 6.71 -13.56
C ASP A 149 -18.03 6.45 -12.12
N ASN A 150 -17.03 6.37 -11.22
CA ASN A 150 -17.20 6.16 -9.79
C ASN A 150 -16.33 7.15 -9.00
N THR A 151 -16.86 8.34 -8.79
CA THR A 151 -16.15 9.43 -8.10
C THR A 151 -15.83 9.13 -6.63
N ASP A 152 -16.46 8.11 -6.02
CA ASP A 152 -16.15 7.69 -4.65
C ASP A 152 -14.71 7.17 -4.50
N LEU A 153 -14.06 6.75 -5.60
CA LEU A 153 -12.65 6.39 -5.62
C LEU A 153 -11.71 7.52 -5.17
N ILE A 154 -12.15 8.78 -5.21
CA ILE A 154 -11.35 9.90 -4.71
C ILE A 154 -11.11 9.83 -3.20
N TYR A 155 -11.96 9.12 -2.46
CA TYR A 155 -11.78 8.91 -1.02
C TYR A 155 -10.77 7.80 -0.71
N ASP A 156 -10.40 6.98 -1.70
CA ASP A 156 -9.45 5.87 -1.56
C ASP A 156 -8.03 6.31 -1.92
N THR A 157 -7.45 7.14 -1.06
CA THR A 157 -6.14 7.77 -1.28
C THR A 157 -4.94 6.97 -0.78
N THR A 158 -5.18 5.82 -0.15
CA THR A 158 -4.14 4.98 0.43
C THR A 158 -3.48 4.08 -0.62
N SER A 159 -2.19 3.79 -0.48
CA SER A 159 -1.46 2.93 -1.43
C SER A 159 -1.51 1.44 -1.10
N TRP A 160 -1.75 1.10 0.16
CA TRP A 160 -1.56 -0.24 0.71
C TRP A 160 -2.74 -1.22 0.50
N ASN A 161 -3.91 -0.75 0.11
CA ASN A 161 -5.06 -1.59 -0.26
C ASN A 161 -5.19 -1.82 -1.79
N LYS A 162 -4.10 -1.60 -2.52
CA LYS A 162 -4.09 -1.64 -3.99
C LYS A 162 -3.12 -2.68 -4.53
N LEU A 163 -3.63 -3.62 -5.34
CA LEU A 163 -2.82 -4.48 -6.18
C LEU A 163 -2.65 -3.79 -7.53
N ILE A 164 -1.42 -3.50 -7.92
CA ILE A 164 -1.10 -2.63 -9.06
C ILE A 164 -0.32 -3.44 -10.09
N LEU A 165 -0.75 -3.44 -11.35
CA LEU A 165 0.02 -4.04 -12.43
C LEU A 165 1.38 -3.33 -12.55
N LYS A 166 2.49 -4.08 -12.45
CA LYS A 166 3.84 -3.49 -12.46
C LYS A 166 4.12 -2.71 -13.74
N GLU A 167 3.65 -3.21 -14.90
CA GLU A 167 3.77 -2.50 -16.18
C GLU A 167 3.04 -1.15 -16.17
N PHE A 168 1.85 -1.08 -15.52
CA PHE A 168 1.12 0.19 -15.34
C PHE A 168 1.91 1.17 -14.49
N TRP A 169 2.51 0.70 -13.39
CA TRP A 169 3.38 1.51 -12.55
C TRP A 169 4.58 2.07 -13.33
N ASP A 170 5.30 1.20 -14.05
CA ASP A 170 6.53 1.54 -14.75
C ASP A 170 6.31 2.51 -15.90
N ARG A 171 5.29 2.28 -16.74
CA ARG A 171 5.02 3.13 -17.92
C ARG A 171 4.56 4.53 -17.56
N ASN A 172 3.92 4.71 -16.39
CA ASN A 172 3.51 6.02 -15.89
C ASN A 172 4.56 6.69 -15.00
N HIS A 173 5.68 6.01 -14.74
CA HIS A 173 6.78 6.51 -13.92
C HIS A 173 6.31 6.95 -12.52
N PHE A 174 5.42 6.18 -11.91
CA PHE A 174 4.95 6.49 -10.57
C PHE A 174 6.08 6.40 -9.55
N GLU A 175 6.17 7.40 -8.70
CA GLU A 175 7.17 7.50 -7.65
C GLU A 175 6.58 8.24 -6.45
N PHE A 176 6.81 7.72 -5.25
CA PHE A 176 6.40 8.41 -4.03
C PHE A 176 7.33 9.60 -3.75
N PRO A 177 6.79 10.77 -3.38
CA PRO A 177 7.63 11.86 -2.91
C PRO A 177 8.32 11.48 -1.59
N GLU A 178 9.57 11.90 -1.47
CA GLU A 178 10.39 11.56 -0.32
C GLU A 178 10.24 12.58 0.82
N ARG A 179 10.41 12.13 2.07
CA ARG A 179 10.49 12.98 3.27
C ARG A 179 9.29 13.91 3.47
N ILE A 180 8.11 13.48 3.05
CA ILE A 180 6.85 14.19 3.23
C ILE A 180 5.80 13.22 3.77
N LEU A 181 4.90 13.70 4.62
CA LEU A 181 3.75 12.92 5.08
C LEU A 181 2.65 12.92 4.00
N TYR A 182 1.79 11.87 4.01
CA TYR A 182 0.73 11.68 3.00
C TYR A 182 1.28 11.50 1.59
N GLU A 183 2.45 10.88 1.46
CA GLU A 183 3.17 10.62 0.22
C GLU A 183 2.40 9.76 -0.77
N ASP A 184 1.39 9.02 -0.30
CA ASP A 184 0.51 8.19 -1.11
C ASP A 184 -0.51 9.00 -1.92
N ILE A 185 -1.05 10.10 -1.41
CA ILE A 185 -2.06 10.92 -2.09
C ILE A 185 -1.63 11.37 -3.51
N PRO A 186 -0.44 11.97 -3.71
CA PRO A 186 -0.01 12.41 -5.04
C PRO A 186 0.39 11.29 -5.99
N VAL A 187 0.35 10.03 -5.53
CA VAL A 187 0.55 8.84 -6.36
C VAL A 187 -0.78 8.15 -6.66
N THR A 188 -1.60 7.94 -5.64
CA THR A 188 -2.85 7.17 -5.77
C THR A 188 -3.93 7.92 -6.56
N ILE A 189 -4.05 9.24 -6.39
CA ILE A 189 -5.00 10.03 -7.19
C ILE A 189 -4.63 9.97 -8.68
N PRO A 190 -3.40 10.26 -9.12
CA PRO A 190 -3.00 10.02 -10.52
C PRO A 190 -3.23 8.58 -11.00
N MET A 191 -2.97 7.55 -10.18
CA MET A 191 -3.26 6.17 -10.58
C MET A 191 -4.73 5.96 -10.92
N HIS A 192 -5.67 6.49 -10.12
CA HIS A 192 -7.10 6.39 -10.41
C HIS A 192 -7.52 7.08 -11.71
N TYR A 193 -6.86 8.18 -12.09
CA TYR A 193 -7.12 8.89 -13.34
C TYR A 193 -6.46 8.25 -14.56
N LEU A 194 -5.32 7.60 -14.39
CA LEU A 194 -4.54 7.03 -15.51
C LEU A 194 -4.83 5.54 -15.76
N ALA A 195 -5.46 4.86 -14.81
CA ALA A 195 -5.81 3.45 -14.97
C ALA A 195 -6.99 3.29 -15.94
N ASN A 196 -6.79 2.53 -17.02
CA ASN A 196 -7.87 2.22 -17.96
C ASN A 196 -8.95 1.31 -17.34
N ASN A 197 -8.58 0.54 -16.33
CA ASN A 197 -9.46 -0.42 -15.68
C ASN A 197 -9.10 -0.62 -14.21
N VAL A 198 -10.01 -0.24 -13.33
CA VAL A 198 -9.94 -0.49 -11.88
C VAL A 198 -11.01 -1.51 -11.50
N THR A 199 -10.62 -2.58 -10.82
CA THR A 199 -11.57 -3.51 -10.18
C THR A 199 -11.68 -3.20 -8.69
N MET A 200 -12.90 -3.20 -8.17
CA MET A 200 -13.17 -2.99 -6.75
C MET A 200 -13.62 -4.31 -6.11
N VAL A 201 -12.88 -4.78 -5.10
CA VAL A 201 -13.19 -5.99 -4.32
C VAL A 201 -13.82 -5.57 -3.01
N GLN A 202 -15.01 -6.12 -2.71
CA GLN A 202 -15.76 -5.80 -1.49
C GLN A 202 -15.19 -6.49 -0.25
N ASP A 203 -14.47 -7.60 -0.44
CA ASP A 203 -13.82 -8.31 0.66
C ASP A 203 -12.81 -7.42 1.37
N VAL A 204 -12.66 -7.60 2.68
CA VAL A 204 -11.60 -6.95 3.45
C VAL A 204 -10.27 -7.54 2.99
N CYS A 205 -9.46 -6.72 2.35
CA CYS A 205 -8.13 -7.09 1.85
C CYS A 205 -7.00 -6.48 2.67
N TYR A 206 -7.34 -5.62 3.63
CA TYR A 206 -6.36 -4.94 4.48
C TYR A 206 -6.95 -4.66 5.85
N ARG A 207 -6.17 -4.92 6.92
CA ARG A 207 -6.53 -4.62 8.31
C ARG A 207 -5.58 -3.56 8.85
N TRP A 208 -6.09 -2.34 8.96
CA TRP A 208 -5.36 -1.16 9.41
C TRP A 208 -5.40 -1.03 10.92
N ARG A 209 -4.22 -1.08 11.54
CA ARG A 209 -4.08 -1.03 12.99
C ARG A 209 -4.30 0.38 13.54
N ILE A 210 -5.08 0.47 14.62
CA ILE A 210 -5.11 1.63 15.49
C ILE A 210 -4.16 1.34 16.63
N ARG A 211 -3.04 2.06 16.68
CA ARG A 211 -2.04 1.86 17.75
C ARG A 211 -2.59 2.34 19.08
N ASP A 212 -2.53 1.49 20.09
CA ASP A 212 -2.85 1.83 21.48
C ASP A 212 -1.67 2.52 22.14
N GLY A 213 -1.94 3.48 23.05
CA GLY A 213 -0.93 4.11 23.90
C GLY A 213 -0.24 5.35 23.34
N ALA A 214 1.03 5.58 23.76
CA ALA A 214 1.77 6.81 23.49
C ALA A 214 2.35 6.89 22.07
N ASN A 215 2.60 5.75 21.41
CA ASN A 215 3.21 5.66 20.09
C ASN A 215 2.17 5.81 18.97
N LYS A 216 1.55 6.99 18.89
CA LYS A 216 0.53 7.30 17.87
C LYS A 216 1.10 7.22 16.46
N SER A 217 0.32 6.67 15.51
CA SER A 217 0.62 6.70 14.08
C SER A 217 0.66 8.15 13.52
N ILE A 218 1.19 8.33 12.32
CA ILE A 218 1.24 9.64 11.64
C ILE A 218 -0.15 10.27 11.56
N THR A 219 -1.16 9.50 11.20
CA THR A 219 -2.55 9.96 11.06
C THR A 219 -3.21 10.32 12.39
N GLN A 220 -2.73 9.75 13.50
CA GLN A 220 -3.21 10.09 14.85
C GLN A 220 -2.59 11.37 15.41
N ARG A 221 -1.58 11.98 14.74
CA ARG A 221 -0.90 13.24 15.14
C ARG A 221 -1.36 14.43 14.28
N ALA A 222 -2.65 14.52 13.99
CA ALA A 222 -3.21 15.50 13.03
C ALA A 222 -2.98 16.99 13.42
N ASP A 223 -2.65 17.28 14.68
CA ASP A 223 -2.54 18.66 15.22
C ASP A 223 -1.16 19.29 15.04
N ASP A 224 -0.20 18.59 14.40
CA ASP A 224 1.15 19.12 14.17
C ASP A 224 1.19 20.04 12.95
N PHE A 225 1.84 21.21 13.07
CA PHE A 225 2.05 22.17 11.98
C PHE A 225 2.74 21.54 10.77
N THR A 226 3.71 20.65 10.97
CA THR A 226 4.39 19.89 9.90
C THR A 226 3.41 19.03 9.12
N ASN A 227 2.52 18.35 9.83
CA ASN A 227 1.47 17.52 9.25
C ASN A 227 0.54 18.37 8.36
N MET A 228 0.09 19.53 8.82
CA MET A 228 -0.75 20.43 8.02
C MET A 228 -0.02 20.97 6.78
N ARG A 229 1.25 21.39 6.93
CA ARG A 229 2.08 21.86 5.81
C ARG A 229 2.22 20.80 4.73
N ASP A 230 2.52 19.56 5.13
CA ASP A 230 2.74 18.45 4.22
C ASP A 230 1.44 18.08 3.48
N ARG A 231 0.29 18.08 4.18
CA ARG A 231 -1.04 17.91 3.53
C ARG A 231 -1.30 18.96 2.44
N ILE A 232 -1.02 20.23 2.73
CA ILE A 232 -1.17 21.30 1.71
C ILE A 232 -0.22 21.06 0.53
N THR A 233 1.00 20.61 0.81
CA THR A 233 2.00 20.36 -0.24
C THR A 233 1.57 19.21 -1.16
N VAL A 234 1.13 18.09 -0.62
CA VAL A 234 0.67 16.96 -1.46
C VAL A 234 -0.61 17.30 -2.23
N LEU A 235 -1.54 18.07 -1.66
CA LEU A 235 -2.73 18.55 -2.38
C LEU A 235 -2.36 19.47 -3.56
N ARG A 236 -1.32 20.30 -3.42
CA ARG A 236 -0.81 21.12 -4.55
C ARG A 236 -0.17 20.25 -5.64
N MET A 237 0.47 19.11 -5.28
CA MET A 237 0.97 18.17 -6.28
C MET A 237 -0.18 17.56 -7.08
N VAL A 238 -1.27 17.18 -6.43
CA VAL A 238 -2.49 16.67 -7.08
C VAL A 238 -3.12 17.75 -7.97
N ASP A 239 -3.29 18.98 -7.48
CA ASP A 239 -3.84 20.10 -8.25
C ASP A 239 -3.02 20.36 -9.53
N LYS A 240 -1.69 20.34 -9.42
CA LYS A 240 -0.81 20.45 -10.58
C LYS A 240 -1.02 19.32 -11.59
N PHE A 241 -1.15 18.07 -11.14
CA PHE A 241 -1.43 16.94 -12.01
C PHE A 241 -2.77 17.10 -12.72
N LEU A 242 -3.85 17.42 -11.98
CA LEU A 242 -5.18 17.61 -12.55
C LEU A 242 -5.24 18.78 -13.57
N SER A 243 -4.50 19.84 -13.32
CA SER A 243 -4.38 20.96 -14.26
C SER A 243 -3.74 20.55 -15.59
N LEU A 244 -2.80 19.59 -15.57
CA LEU A 244 -2.13 19.11 -16.79
C LEU A 244 -3.02 18.19 -17.63
N ILE A 245 -3.86 17.36 -17.01
CA ILE A 245 -4.77 16.48 -17.77
C ILE A 245 -5.92 17.26 -18.43
N HIS A 246 -6.36 18.41 -17.88
CA HIS A 246 -7.37 19.27 -18.49
C HIS A 246 -6.87 20.08 -19.69
N ILE A 247 -5.55 20.21 -19.88
CA ILE A 247 -4.96 20.95 -21.01
C ILE A 247 -4.80 20.04 -22.25
N SER A 248 -4.88 18.71 -22.06
CA SER A 248 -4.70 17.73 -23.13
C SER A 248 -6.01 17.29 -23.83
N GLU A 249 -7.16 17.82 -23.43
CA GLU A 249 -8.46 17.70 -24.12
C GLU A 249 -8.71 18.92 -25.02
#